data_ff1bca0dfe4726af9b6ab4d1f5f91463
#
_entry.id   ff1bca0dfe4726af9b6ab4d1f5f91463
#
_cell.length_a   1.000
_cell.length_b   1.000
_cell.length_c   1.000
_cell.angle_alpha   90.00
_cell.angle_beta   90.00
_cell.angle_gamma   90.00
#
_symmetry.space_group_name_H-M   'P 1'
#
loop_
_entity.id
_entity.type
_entity.pdbx_description
1 polymer ?
#
loop_
_entity_poly.entity_id
_entity_poly.type
_entity_poly.pdbx_seq_one_letter_code
_entity_poly.pdbx_strand_id
1 'polypeptide(L)'
;MERTNEAHEGHRARLRRKVRETGLDALAPHEILEYLLYHIVPRQDVNALAHRLLERFGSVEGVLRAELAELVQVHGIGPRSAEFLLRVGEAARACASLTGEERMPLANCLAVLRYAGALGRSLKPPCCVQLCLDRELRLLYRRTICPSRAWGEPETLRTALDDVLSTGARHAILLEYVGRLNPEAEDYDLEHLRGYAAALHAADSALLDFLILGEAGACSLRQLGEVPDFDLSDRARSMREDYLAGAPDELHIVHFSPKDEEDKEDVDGN
;
A
#
# COMPACT_ATOMS: atom_id res chain seq x y z
N MET A 1 3.06 -6.60 48.90
CA MET A 1 2.60 -5.98 47.64
C MET A 1 3.61 -5.00 47.01
N GLU A 2 4.46 -4.29 47.78
CA GLU A 2 5.45 -3.34 47.23
C GLU A 2 6.60 -4.01 46.45
N ARG A 3 7.16 -5.13 46.91
CA ARG A 3 8.30 -5.82 46.26
C ARG A 3 8.01 -6.36 44.86
N THR A 4 6.76 -6.71 44.54
CA THR A 4 6.35 -7.17 43.22
C THR A 4 6.29 -6.04 42.22
N ASN A 5 5.91 -4.83 42.65
CA ASN A 5 5.79 -3.66 41.77
C ASN A 5 7.18 -3.15 41.34
N GLU A 6 8.18 -3.14 42.25
CA GLU A 6 9.56 -2.75 41.94
C GLU A 6 10.25 -3.71 40.95
N ALA A 7 9.97 -5.03 41.07
CA ALA A 7 10.52 -6.02 40.15
C ALA A 7 9.97 -5.84 38.73
N HIS A 8 8.69 -5.53 38.59
CA HIS A 8 8.03 -5.29 37.29
C HIS A 8 8.46 -3.95 36.64
N GLU A 9 8.67 -2.89 37.43
CA GLU A 9 9.22 -1.63 36.90
C GLU A 9 10.66 -1.83 36.41
N GLY A 10 11.47 -2.58 37.14
CA GLY A 10 12.83 -2.93 36.73
C GLY A 10 12.87 -3.75 35.43
N HIS A 11 11.92 -4.67 35.21
CA HIS A 11 11.84 -5.46 33.99
C HIS A 11 11.41 -4.59 32.78
N ARG A 12 10.38 -3.76 32.93
CA ARG A 12 9.96 -2.81 31.89
C ARG A 12 11.08 -1.83 31.50
N ALA A 13 11.83 -1.33 32.47
CA ALA A 13 12.96 -0.44 32.21
C ALA A 13 14.08 -1.13 31.43
N ARG A 14 14.39 -2.40 31.79
CA ARG A 14 15.39 -3.22 31.07
C ARG A 14 14.96 -3.49 29.63
N LEU A 15 13.71 -3.90 29.40
CA LEU A 15 13.21 -4.19 28.06
C LEU A 15 13.19 -2.92 27.18
N ARG A 16 12.75 -1.78 27.71
CA ARG A 16 12.81 -0.49 27.00
C ARG A 16 14.25 -0.08 26.65
N ARG A 17 15.21 -0.36 27.53
CA ARG A 17 16.62 -0.10 27.26
C ARG A 17 17.11 -1.03 26.14
N LYS A 18 16.81 -2.32 26.20
CA LYS A 18 17.17 -3.31 25.18
C LYS A 18 16.64 -2.86 23.80
N VAL A 19 15.37 -2.46 23.71
CA VAL A 19 14.79 -1.95 22.45
C VAL A 19 15.53 -0.71 21.94
N ARG A 20 15.93 0.22 22.81
CA ARG A 20 16.68 1.42 22.37
C ARG A 20 18.08 1.10 21.89
N GLU A 21 18.72 0.08 22.45
CA GLU A 21 20.10 -0.31 22.13
C GLU A 21 20.17 -1.24 20.90
N THR A 22 19.21 -2.14 20.73
CA THR A 22 19.28 -3.21 19.72
C THR A 22 18.11 -3.27 18.75
N GLY A 23 17.07 -2.44 18.92
CA GLY A 23 15.85 -2.50 18.12
C GLY A 23 14.89 -3.62 18.54
N LEU A 24 13.73 -3.69 17.85
CA LEU A 24 12.74 -4.74 18.08
C LEU A 24 13.16 -6.11 17.52
N ASP A 25 13.99 -6.12 16.49
CA ASP A 25 14.42 -7.34 15.78
C ASP A 25 15.26 -8.27 16.65
N ALA A 26 15.92 -7.73 17.69
CA ALA A 26 16.72 -8.50 18.65
C ALA A 26 15.90 -9.08 19.80
N LEU A 27 14.59 -8.87 19.82
CA LEU A 27 13.71 -9.36 20.88
C LEU A 27 13.18 -10.77 20.57
N ALA A 28 13.00 -11.57 21.63
CA ALA A 28 12.24 -12.80 21.53
C ALA A 28 10.73 -12.50 21.29
N PRO A 29 9.96 -13.40 20.67
CA PRO A 29 8.55 -13.17 20.36
C PRO A 29 7.70 -12.70 21.55
N HIS A 30 7.88 -13.25 22.73
CA HIS A 30 7.19 -12.83 23.95
C HIS A 30 7.59 -11.41 24.38
N GLU A 31 8.87 -11.04 24.25
CA GLU A 31 9.38 -9.72 24.58
C GLU A 31 8.78 -8.64 23.66
N ILE A 32 8.55 -8.95 22.38
CA ILE A 32 7.87 -8.04 21.45
C ILE A 32 6.44 -7.77 21.92
N LEU A 33 5.69 -8.82 22.26
CA LEU A 33 4.32 -8.66 22.76
C LEU A 33 4.28 -7.93 24.10
N GLU A 34 5.21 -8.24 25.02
CA GLU A 34 5.34 -7.49 26.28
C GLU A 34 5.56 -6.00 26.03
N TYR A 35 6.49 -5.66 25.12
CA TYR A 35 6.78 -4.28 24.76
C TYR A 35 5.55 -3.54 24.23
N LEU A 36 4.79 -4.16 23.34
CA LEU A 36 3.53 -3.59 22.84
C LEU A 36 2.50 -3.42 23.96
N LEU A 37 2.31 -4.45 24.78
CA LEU A 37 1.34 -4.44 25.88
C LEU A 37 1.68 -3.43 26.97
N TYR A 38 2.95 -3.06 27.18
CA TYR A 38 3.34 -2.03 28.13
C TYR A 38 2.72 -0.65 27.86
N HIS A 39 2.31 -0.38 26.62
CA HIS A 39 1.71 0.88 26.24
C HIS A 39 0.24 0.99 26.61
N ILE A 40 -0.44 -0.16 26.81
CA ILE A 40 -1.90 -0.21 26.98
C ILE A 40 -2.34 -0.92 28.26
N VAL A 41 -1.49 -1.73 28.86
CA VAL A 41 -1.77 -2.44 30.11
C VAL A 41 -0.89 -1.88 31.23
N PRO A 42 -1.35 -0.84 31.95
CA PRO A 42 -0.58 -0.26 33.03
C PRO A 42 -0.57 -1.18 34.26
N ARG A 43 0.56 -1.22 34.96
CA ARG A 43 0.71 -1.83 36.32
C ARG A 43 0.38 -3.33 36.43
N GLN A 44 0.37 -4.08 35.33
CA GLN A 44 0.19 -5.54 35.36
C GLN A 44 1.43 -6.24 34.81
N ASP A 45 1.63 -7.49 35.25
CA ASP A 45 2.58 -8.37 34.64
C ASP A 45 2.03 -8.83 33.27
N VAL A 46 2.67 -8.36 32.21
CA VAL A 46 2.27 -8.71 30.84
C VAL A 46 3.07 -9.87 30.27
N ASN A 47 4.08 -10.39 30.99
CA ASN A 47 4.87 -11.54 30.54
C ASN A 47 3.97 -12.79 30.38
N ALA A 48 3.24 -13.13 31.44
CA ALA A 48 2.30 -14.26 31.39
C ALA A 48 1.20 -14.05 30.33
N LEU A 49 0.82 -12.79 30.07
CA LEU A 49 -0.16 -12.44 29.05
C LEU A 49 0.40 -12.63 27.63
N ALA A 50 1.66 -12.21 27.40
CA ALA A 50 2.36 -12.42 26.14
C ALA A 50 2.52 -13.91 25.81
N HIS A 51 2.86 -14.72 26.81
CA HIS A 51 2.94 -16.18 26.64
C HIS A 51 1.59 -16.81 26.28
N ARG A 52 0.48 -16.43 26.96
CA ARG A 52 -0.85 -16.91 26.59
C ARG A 52 -1.27 -16.54 25.16
N LEU A 53 -0.92 -15.34 24.72
CA LEU A 53 -1.17 -14.94 23.34
C LEU A 53 -0.39 -15.81 22.35
N LEU A 54 0.91 -16.05 22.60
CA LEU A 54 1.71 -16.93 21.74
C LEU A 54 1.22 -18.38 21.76
N GLU A 55 0.83 -18.89 22.91
CA GLU A 55 0.27 -20.24 23.04
C GLU A 55 -1.01 -20.41 22.20
N ARG A 56 -1.89 -19.38 22.19
CA ARG A 56 -3.14 -19.43 21.45
C ARG A 56 -2.99 -19.20 19.95
N PHE A 57 -2.14 -18.27 19.54
CA PHE A 57 -2.04 -17.81 18.14
C PHE A 57 -0.74 -18.24 17.44
N GLY A 58 0.15 -18.93 18.12
CA GLY A 58 1.38 -19.55 17.59
C GLY A 58 2.54 -18.60 17.35
N SER A 59 2.31 -17.33 17.01
CA SER A 59 3.35 -16.35 16.70
C SER A 59 2.88 -14.92 16.97
N VAL A 60 3.82 -13.96 16.98
CA VAL A 60 3.49 -12.52 17.03
C VAL A 60 2.62 -12.14 15.85
N GLU A 61 2.94 -12.64 14.66
CA GLU A 61 2.13 -12.40 13.44
C GLU A 61 0.71 -12.96 13.61
N GLY A 62 0.56 -14.17 14.15
CA GLY A 62 -0.74 -14.77 14.45
C GLY A 62 -1.57 -13.91 15.39
N VAL A 63 -0.96 -13.35 16.44
CA VAL A 63 -1.62 -12.41 17.36
C VAL A 63 -2.07 -11.13 16.64
N LEU A 64 -1.21 -10.55 15.80
CA LEU A 64 -1.49 -9.30 15.08
C LEU A 64 -2.44 -9.47 13.88
N ARG A 65 -2.73 -10.72 13.48
CA ARG A 65 -3.72 -11.07 12.45
C ARG A 65 -5.05 -11.59 13.01
N ALA A 66 -5.10 -11.88 14.31
CA ALA A 66 -6.29 -12.44 14.95
C ALA A 66 -7.45 -11.44 14.92
N GLU A 67 -8.67 -11.96 14.90
CA GLU A 67 -9.87 -11.15 14.97
C GLU A 67 -10.07 -10.54 16.37
N LEU A 68 -10.73 -9.37 16.43
CA LEU A 68 -11.03 -8.70 17.69
C LEU A 68 -11.76 -9.64 18.68
N ALA A 69 -12.73 -10.41 18.16
CA ALA A 69 -13.51 -11.36 18.94
C ALA A 69 -12.67 -12.49 19.54
N GLU A 70 -11.61 -12.92 18.89
CA GLU A 70 -10.70 -13.94 19.36
C GLU A 70 -9.73 -13.40 20.41
N LEU A 71 -9.20 -12.19 20.19
CA LEU A 71 -8.27 -11.54 21.11
C LEU A 71 -8.91 -11.27 22.48
N VAL A 72 -10.16 -10.81 22.53
CA VAL A 72 -10.86 -10.54 23.79
C VAL A 72 -11.17 -11.79 24.61
N GLN A 73 -11.11 -12.98 24.01
CA GLN A 73 -11.28 -14.26 24.72
C GLN A 73 -10.01 -14.65 25.51
N VAL A 74 -8.87 -14.03 25.25
CA VAL A 74 -7.64 -14.28 26.01
C VAL A 74 -7.75 -13.60 27.37
N HIS A 75 -7.68 -14.38 28.44
CA HIS A 75 -7.77 -13.85 29.79
C HIS A 75 -6.70 -12.78 30.04
N GLY A 76 -7.13 -11.57 30.38
CA GLY A 76 -6.27 -10.39 30.59
C GLY A 76 -6.21 -9.44 29.40
N ILE A 77 -6.81 -9.78 28.26
CA ILE A 77 -7.00 -8.87 27.12
C ILE A 77 -8.40 -8.27 27.17
N GLY A 78 -8.46 -6.98 27.44
CA GLY A 78 -9.71 -6.21 27.31
C GLY A 78 -9.91 -5.65 25.90
N PRO A 79 -11.11 -5.10 25.59
CA PRO A 79 -11.42 -4.56 24.25
C PRO A 79 -10.39 -3.54 23.73
N ARG A 80 -9.92 -2.63 24.59
CA ARG A 80 -8.88 -1.64 24.20
C ARG A 80 -7.54 -2.27 23.82
N SER A 81 -7.14 -3.32 24.56
CA SER A 81 -5.88 -4.03 24.28
C SER A 81 -5.99 -4.84 23.00
N ALA A 82 -7.13 -5.50 22.77
CA ALA A 82 -7.40 -6.21 21.54
C ALA A 82 -7.42 -5.28 20.33
N GLU A 83 -8.12 -4.15 20.43
CA GLU A 83 -8.15 -3.14 19.36
C GLU A 83 -6.75 -2.58 19.05
N PHE A 84 -5.95 -2.28 20.07
CA PHE A 84 -4.58 -1.80 19.87
C PHE A 84 -3.73 -2.82 19.11
N LEU A 85 -3.75 -4.09 19.51
CA LEU A 85 -3.00 -5.15 18.80
C LEU A 85 -3.46 -5.29 17.35
N LEU A 86 -4.76 -5.24 17.11
CA LEU A 86 -5.34 -5.26 15.77
C LEU A 86 -4.82 -4.09 14.92
N ARG A 87 -4.86 -2.85 15.45
CA ARG A 87 -4.38 -1.65 14.73
C ARG A 87 -2.88 -1.68 14.47
N VAL A 88 -2.07 -2.18 15.43
CA VAL A 88 -0.64 -2.40 15.20
C VAL A 88 -0.42 -3.40 14.06
N GLY A 89 -1.18 -4.49 14.02
CA GLY A 89 -1.12 -5.46 12.92
C GLY A 89 -1.54 -4.87 11.58
N GLU A 90 -2.58 -4.06 11.54
CA GLU A 90 -3.00 -3.34 10.32
C GLU A 90 -1.93 -2.35 9.87
N ALA A 91 -1.37 -1.56 10.79
CA ALA A 91 -0.29 -0.61 10.48
C ALA A 91 0.96 -1.34 9.96
N ALA A 92 1.36 -2.44 10.60
CA ALA A 92 2.50 -3.24 10.16
C ALA A 92 2.29 -3.79 8.74
N ARG A 93 1.09 -4.30 8.42
CA ARG A 93 0.75 -4.77 7.06
C ARG A 93 0.72 -3.63 6.05
N ALA A 94 0.13 -2.50 6.42
CA ALA A 94 0.15 -1.32 5.57
C ALA A 94 1.59 -0.86 5.28
N CYS A 95 2.45 -0.79 6.30
CA CYS A 95 3.87 -0.47 6.12
C CYS A 95 4.61 -1.55 5.33
N ALA A 96 4.38 -2.85 5.59
CA ALA A 96 5.02 -3.93 4.84
C ALA A 96 4.62 -3.93 3.36
N SER A 97 3.36 -3.57 3.05
CA SER A 97 2.95 -3.35 1.65
C SER A 97 3.67 -2.16 0.99
N LEU A 98 4.20 -1.23 1.81
CA LEU A 98 4.97 -0.07 1.34
C LEU A 98 6.48 -0.34 1.27
N THR A 99 6.99 -1.26 2.10
CA THR A 99 8.44 -1.53 2.24
C THR A 99 8.83 -2.94 1.79
N GLY A 100 7.88 -3.74 1.29
CA GLY A 100 8.10 -5.14 0.89
C GLY A 100 9.30 -5.28 -0.03
N GLU A 101 10.17 -6.24 0.23
CA GLU A 101 11.34 -6.59 -0.58
C GLU A 101 10.93 -6.95 -2.03
N GLU A 102 9.67 -7.25 -2.26
CA GLU A 102 9.03 -7.36 -3.58
C GLU A 102 8.16 -6.14 -3.86
N ARG A 103 8.78 -4.99 -4.07
CA ARG A 103 8.09 -3.85 -4.68
C ARG A 103 7.60 -4.31 -6.05
N MET A 104 6.27 -4.39 -6.20
CA MET A 104 5.67 -4.86 -7.45
C MET A 104 6.16 -4.04 -8.63
N PRO A 105 6.80 -4.63 -9.63
CA PRO A 105 7.24 -3.93 -10.83
C PRO A 105 6.02 -3.58 -11.70
N LEU A 106 5.82 -2.29 -11.93
CA LEU A 106 4.80 -1.76 -12.84
C LEU A 106 5.50 -1.20 -14.09
N ALA A 107 6.41 -1.99 -14.66
CA ALA A 107 7.37 -1.56 -15.66
C ALA A 107 6.75 -1.16 -17.01
N ASN A 108 5.50 -1.56 -17.29
CA ASN A 108 4.79 -1.20 -18.51
C ASN A 108 3.28 -1.06 -18.25
N CYS A 109 2.58 -0.48 -19.23
CA CYS A 109 1.14 -0.23 -19.17
C CYS A 109 0.32 -1.48 -18.87
N LEU A 110 0.68 -2.64 -19.44
CA LEU A 110 -0.03 -3.91 -19.17
C LEU A 110 0.11 -4.37 -17.72
N ALA A 111 1.29 -4.22 -17.12
CA ALA A 111 1.49 -4.53 -15.71
C ALA A 111 0.64 -3.63 -14.81
N VAL A 112 0.56 -2.34 -15.16
CA VAL A 112 -0.31 -1.38 -14.45
C VAL A 112 -1.79 -1.75 -14.60
N LEU A 113 -2.24 -2.13 -15.79
CA LEU A 113 -3.62 -2.57 -16.03
C LEU A 113 -3.99 -3.83 -15.24
N ARG A 114 -3.11 -4.81 -15.19
CA ARG A 114 -3.30 -6.03 -14.36
C ARG A 114 -3.43 -5.67 -12.89
N TYR A 115 -2.53 -4.82 -12.40
CA TYR A 115 -2.59 -4.32 -11.02
C TYR A 115 -3.88 -3.55 -10.76
N ALA A 116 -4.25 -2.62 -11.66
CA ALA A 116 -5.47 -1.83 -11.56
C ALA A 116 -6.73 -2.72 -11.56
N GLY A 117 -6.80 -3.74 -12.42
CA GLY A 117 -7.90 -4.70 -12.45
C GLY A 117 -8.05 -5.48 -11.14
N ALA A 118 -6.93 -5.91 -10.55
CA ALA A 118 -6.94 -6.58 -9.24
C ALA A 118 -7.38 -5.62 -8.12
N LEU A 119 -6.87 -4.39 -8.13
CA LEU A 119 -7.20 -3.35 -7.16
C LEU A 119 -8.67 -2.94 -7.23
N GLY A 120 -9.22 -2.77 -8.44
CA GLY A 120 -10.59 -2.32 -8.68
C GLY A 120 -11.65 -3.19 -8.01
N ARG A 121 -11.38 -4.50 -7.81
CA ARG A 121 -12.30 -5.40 -7.09
C ARG A 121 -12.54 -5.00 -5.62
N SER A 122 -11.64 -4.27 -5.02
CA SER A 122 -11.73 -3.80 -3.62
C SER A 122 -12.19 -2.36 -3.48
N LEU A 123 -12.33 -1.65 -4.59
CA LEU A 123 -12.69 -0.24 -4.62
C LEU A 123 -14.19 -0.04 -4.85
N LYS A 124 -14.67 1.15 -4.52
CA LYS A 124 -16.04 1.61 -4.80
C LYS A 124 -15.98 2.80 -5.75
N PRO A 125 -16.14 2.56 -7.07
CA PRO A 125 -16.20 3.66 -8.05
C PRO A 125 -17.41 4.59 -7.80
N PRO A 126 -17.33 5.87 -8.23
CA PRO A 126 -16.17 6.49 -8.86
C PRO A 126 -15.10 6.89 -7.84
N CYS A 127 -13.83 6.62 -8.14
CA CYS A 127 -12.71 7.03 -7.30
C CYS A 127 -11.41 7.15 -8.11
N CYS A 128 -10.50 7.99 -7.64
CA CYS A 128 -9.16 8.14 -8.20
C CYS A 128 -8.11 7.62 -7.22
N VAL A 129 -7.20 6.79 -7.72
CA VAL A 129 -6.09 6.23 -6.95
C VAL A 129 -4.78 6.71 -7.55
N GLN A 130 -3.88 7.19 -6.70
CA GLN A 130 -2.52 7.51 -7.10
C GLN A 130 -1.60 6.35 -6.76
N LEU A 131 -0.72 6.03 -7.70
CA LEU A 131 0.43 5.16 -7.52
C LEU A 131 1.71 5.99 -7.54
N CYS A 132 2.55 5.84 -6.52
CA CYS A 132 3.86 6.46 -6.42
C CYS A 132 4.92 5.39 -6.69
N LEU A 133 5.81 5.63 -7.67
CA LEU A 133 6.78 4.66 -8.15
C LEU A 133 8.22 5.18 -8.00
N ASP A 134 9.18 4.26 -7.81
CA ASP A 134 10.60 4.58 -7.84
C ASP A 134 11.12 4.75 -9.28
N ARG A 135 12.46 4.88 -9.43
CA ARG A 135 13.12 5.04 -10.73
C ARG A 135 13.02 3.83 -11.63
N GLU A 136 12.87 2.64 -11.04
CA GLU A 136 12.74 1.35 -11.70
C GLU A 136 11.28 0.95 -11.92
N LEU A 137 10.34 1.92 -11.78
CA LEU A 137 8.90 1.74 -11.90
C LEU A 137 8.33 0.69 -10.92
N ARG A 138 8.90 0.57 -9.73
CA ARG A 138 8.37 -0.29 -8.68
C ARG A 138 7.46 0.52 -7.76
N LEU A 139 6.36 -0.08 -7.36
CA LEU A 139 5.37 0.56 -6.49
C LEU A 139 5.96 0.85 -5.10
N LEU A 140 6.03 2.14 -4.73
CA LEU A 140 6.42 2.62 -3.39
C LEU A 140 5.22 2.80 -2.49
N TYR A 141 4.16 3.41 -3.01
CA TYR A 141 2.98 3.81 -2.25
C TYR A 141 1.76 3.91 -3.15
N ARG A 142 0.58 3.72 -2.57
CA ARG A 142 -0.70 3.99 -3.23
C ARG A 142 -1.69 4.62 -2.26
N ARG A 143 -2.53 5.50 -2.78
CA ARG A 143 -3.64 6.09 -2.02
C ARG A 143 -4.84 6.34 -2.92
N THR A 144 -6.03 6.13 -2.39
CA THR A 144 -7.23 6.73 -2.96
C THR A 144 -7.23 8.21 -2.59
N ILE A 145 -6.98 9.08 -3.58
CA ILE A 145 -6.82 10.54 -3.37
C ILE A 145 -8.13 11.27 -3.36
N CYS A 146 -9.15 10.75 -4.05
CA CYS A 146 -10.50 11.27 -3.97
C CYS A 146 -11.53 10.16 -4.21
N PRO A 147 -12.72 10.23 -3.57
CA PRO A 147 -13.79 9.25 -3.75
C PRO A 147 -14.61 9.48 -5.01
N SER A 148 -14.43 10.59 -5.73
CA SER A 148 -15.17 10.98 -6.93
C SER A 148 -14.30 11.84 -7.85
N ARG A 149 -14.87 12.39 -8.94
CA ARG A 149 -14.19 13.22 -9.95
C ARG A 149 -13.54 14.53 -9.44
N ALA A 150 -13.25 14.64 -8.18
CA ALA A 150 -12.65 15.81 -7.53
C ALA A 150 -11.12 15.82 -7.55
N TRP A 151 -10.47 15.03 -8.42
CA TRP A 151 -9.01 14.93 -8.43
C TRP A 151 -8.32 16.27 -8.80
N GLY A 152 -8.97 17.13 -9.56
CA GLY A 152 -8.49 18.46 -9.92
C GLY A 152 -8.64 19.53 -8.83
N GLU A 153 -9.32 19.24 -7.73
CA GLU A 153 -9.44 20.19 -6.63
C GLU A 153 -8.10 20.47 -5.94
N PRO A 154 -7.81 21.73 -5.52
CA PRO A 154 -6.53 22.11 -4.96
C PRO A 154 -6.06 21.27 -3.77
N GLU A 155 -7.00 20.84 -2.90
CA GLU A 155 -6.68 20.00 -1.74
C GLU A 155 -6.29 18.58 -2.16
N THR A 156 -6.96 18.03 -3.15
CA THR A 156 -6.66 16.72 -3.73
C THR A 156 -5.28 16.73 -4.39
N LEU A 157 -5.00 17.74 -5.23
CA LEU A 157 -3.70 17.90 -5.89
C LEU A 157 -2.56 18.08 -4.88
N ARG A 158 -2.79 18.84 -3.81
CA ARG A 158 -1.81 19.00 -2.73
C ARG A 158 -1.52 17.65 -2.05
N THR A 159 -2.55 16.90 -1.69
CA THR A 159 -2.40 15.58 -1.08
C THR A 159 -1.64 14.62 -1.99
N ALA A 160 -1.96 14.63 -3.28
CA ALA A 160 -1.29 13.80 -4.27
C ALA A 160 0.21 14.17 -4.40
N LEU A 161 0.53 15.46 -4.39
CA LEU A 161 1.92 15.93 -4.44
C LEU A 161 2.68 15.62 -3.15
N ASP A 162 2.05 15.78 -1.98
CA ASP A 162 2.63 15.44 -0.68
C ASP A 162 3.00 13.95 -0.58
N ASP A 163 2.18 13.05 -1.16
CA ASP A 163 2.48 11.62 -1.23
C ASP A 163 3.74 11.34 -2.06
N VAL A 164 3.90 11.99 -3.20
CA VAL A 164 5.09 11.85 -4.06
C VAL A 164 6.35 12.35 -3.34
N LEU A 165 6.27 13.54 -2.72
CA LEU A 165 7.38 14.14 -1.99
C LEU A 165 7.81 13.32 -0.77
N SER A 166 6.83 12.86 0.03
CA SER A 166 7.10 12.11 1.28
C SER A 166 7.65 10.72 1.02
N THR A 167 7.28 10.09 -0.09
CA THR A 167 7.78 8.76 -0.48
C THR A 167 9.08 8.80 -1.26
N GLY A 168 9.48 9.98 -1.75
CA GLY A 168 10.62 10.13 -2.66
C GLY A 168 10.38 9.49 -4.03
N ALA A 169 9.12 9.34 -4.43
CA ALA A 169 8.77 8.77 -5.72
C ALA A 169 9.32 9.60 -6.87
N ARG A 170 9.65 8.93 -7.96
CA ARG A 170 10.14 9.57 -9.20
C ARG A 170 9.09 9.57 -10.30
N HIS A 171 8.11 8.70 -10.18
CA HIS A 171 7.00 8.63 -11.12
C HIS A 171 5.68 8.51 -10.35
N ALA A 172 4.64 9.10 -10.91
CA ALA A 172 3.27 8.92 -10.46
C ALA A 172 2.40 8.37 -11.61
N ILE A 173 1.45 7.53 -11.28
CA ILE A 173 0.37 7.10 -12.17
C ILE A 173 -0.94 7.40 -11.46
N LEU A 174 -1.90 7.94 -12.20
CA LEU A 174 -3.28 8.11 -11.74
C LEU A 174 -4.17 7.04 -12.34
N LEU A 175 -5.02 6.44 -11.52
CA LEU A 175 -6.01 5.43 -11.89
C LEU A 175 -7.38 5.97 -11.52
N GLU A 176 -8.18 6.38 -12.49
CA GLU A 176 -9.55 6.84 -12.28
C GLU A 176 -10.54 5.73 -12.61
N TYR A 177 -11.23 5.23 -11.60
CA TYR A 177 -12.29 4.23 -11.74
C TYR A 177 -13.64 4.94 -11.93
N VAL A 178 -14.22 4.87 -13.12
CA VAL A 178 -15.41 5.65 -13.48
C VAL A 178 -16.74 4.94 -13.23
N GLY A 179 -16.74 3.64 -12.95
CA GLY A 179 -17.96 2.88 -12.64
C GLY A 179 -18.91 2.71 -13.84
N ARG A 180 -18.40 2.75 -15.07
CA ARG A 180 -19.13 2.45 -16.31
C ARG A 180 -18.38 1.38 -17.11
N LEU A 181 -19.10 0.79 -18.10
CA LEU A 181 -18.57 -0.34 -18.85
C LEU A 181 -17.30 0.04 -19.61
N ASN A 182 -17.34 1.10 -20.41
CA ASN A 182 -16.18 1.60 -21.15
C ASN A 182 -15.92 3.06 -20.78
N PRO A 183 -14.66 3.44 -20.52
CA PRO A 183 -14.29 4.81 -20.27
C PRO A 183 -14.19 5.58 -21.59
N GLU A 184 -14.59 6.85 -21.55
CA GLU A 184 -14.42 7.79 -22.65
C GLU A 184 -13.34 8.80 -22.30
N ALA A 185 -12.53 9.19 -23.30
CA ALA A 185 -11.45 10.14 -23.10
C ALA A 185 -11.93 11.57 -22.74
N GLU A 186 -13.22 11.85 -22.91
CA GLU A 186 -13.84 13.16 -22.62
C GLU A 186 -14.08 13.40 -21.11
N ASP A 187 -13.78 12.40 -20.26
CA ASP A 187 -14.13 12.42 -18.83
C ASP A 187 -13.08 13.09 -17.92
N TYR A 188 -12.07 13.74 -18.47
CA TYR A 188 -10.99 14.32 -17.68
C TYR A 188 -10.70 15.78 -18.02
N ASP A 189 -10.19 16.51 -17.03
CA ASP A 189 -9.78 17.90 -17.15
C ASP A 189 -8.29 18.02 -17.45
N LEU A 190 -7.96 18.31 -18.71
CA LEU A 190 -6.57 18.47 -19.20
C LEU A 190 -5.82 19.62 -18.51
N GLU A 191 -6.50 20.67 -18.07
CA GLU A 191 -5.85 21.80 -17.41
C GLU A 191 -5.29 21.39 -16.05
N HIS A 192 -6.08 20.66 -15.26
CA HIS A 192 -5.63 20.12 -13.97
C HIS A 192 -4.54 19.06 -14.17
N LEU A 193 -4.62 18.22 -15.20
CA LEU A 193 -3.60 17.24 -15.54
C LEU A 193 -2.27 17.92 -15.84
N ARG A 194 -2.27 18.97 -16.64
CA ARG A 194 -1.07 19.77 -16.98
C ARG A 194 -0.49 20.45 -15.75
N GLY A 195 -1.34 21.03 -14.91
CA GLY A 195 -0.92 21.65 -13.64
C GLY A 195 -0.25 20.66 -12.71
N TYR A 196 -0.84 19.47 -12.56
CA TYR A 196 -0.27 18.41 -11.74
C TYR A 196 1.07 17.89 -12.29
N ALA A 197 1.15 17.61 -13.58
CA ALA A 197 2.38 17.15 -14.23
C ALA A 197 3.50 18.20 -14.13
N ALA A 198 3.17 19.50 -14.24
CA ALA A 198 4.14 20.58 -14.04
C ALA A 198 4.64 20.65 -12.59
N ALA A 199 3.75 20.46 -11.60
CA ALA A 199 4.13 20.42 -10.19
C ALA A 199 5.03 19.22 -9.86
N LEU A 200 4.74 18.05 -10.42
CA LEU A 200 5.60 16.86 -10.31
C LEU A 200 6.97 17.10 -10.92
N HIS A 201 7.04 17.73 -12.10
CA HIS A 201 8.31 18.05 -12.74
C HIS A 201 9.15 19.01 -11.88
N ALA A 202 8.53 20.03 -11.29
CA ALA A 202 9.21 20.93 -10.36
C ALA A 202 9.72 20.21 -9.09
N ALA A 203 9.13 19.08 -8.73
CA ALA A 203 9.53 18.21 -7.63
C ALA A 203 10.51 17.08 -8.03
N ASP A 204 11.14 17.16 -9.19
CA ASP A 204 12.05 16.13 -9.76
C ASP A 204 11.36 14.75 -9.91
N SER A 205 10.08 14.79 -10.29
CA SER A 205 9.23 13.61 -10.52
C SER A 205 8.45 13.79 -11.83
N ALA A 206 7.82 12.74 -12.34
CA ALA A 206 7.06 12.79 -13.57
C ALA A 206 5.72 12.07 -13.46
N LEU A 207 4.69 12.61 -14.11
CA LEU A 207 3.45 11.88 -14.36
C LEU A 207 3.70 10.88 -15.50
N LEU A 208 3.71 9.60 -15.20
CA LEU A 208 3.97 8.57 -16.19
C LEU A 208 2.73 8.28 -17.03
N ASP A 209 1.57 8.13 -16.40
CA ASP A 209 0.29 7.90 -17.08
C ASP A 209 -0.88 8.37 -16.25
N PHE A 210 -2.03 8.55 -16.91
CA PHE A 210 -3.34 8.64 -16.30
C PHE A 210 -4.25 7.65 -17.02
N LEU A 211 -4.67 6.61 -16.29
CA LEU A 211 -5.54 5.57 -16.80
C LEU A 211 -6.97 5.80 -16.32
N ILE A 212 -7.91 5.88 -17.25
CA ILE A 212 -9.34 5.89 -16.99
C ILE A 212 -9.82 4.45 -17.12
N LEU A 213 -10.45 3.92 -16.07
CA LEU A 213 -10.76 2.51 -15.91
C LEU A 213 -12.28 2.32 -15.80
N GLY A 214 -12.84 1.63 -16.77
CA GLY A 214 -14.21 1.14 -16.76
C GLY A 214 -14.32 -0.28 -16.20
N GLU A 215 -15.49 -0.89 -16.34
CA GLU A 215 -15.70 -2.29 -15.91
C GLU A 215 -15.07 -3.30 -16.89
N ALA A 216 -15.01 -2.98 -18.19
CA ALA A 216 -14.49 -3.88 -19.22
C ALA A 216 -13.34 -3.26 -20.03
N GLY A 217 -13.23 -1.95 -20.11
CA GLY A 217 -12.24 -1.24 -20.90
C GLY A 217 -11.40 -0.29 -20.07
N ALA A 218 -10.29 0.15 -20.64
CA ALA A 218 -9.41 1.16 -20.08
C ALA A 218 -8.97 2.14 -21.17
N CYS A 219 -8.62 3.37 -20.78
CA CYS A 219 -8.06 4.39 -21.65
C CYS A 219 -6.81 4.95 -20.99
N SER A 220 -5.68 4.93 -21.70
CA SER A 220 -4.42 5.55 -21.26
C SER A 220 -4.26 6.91 -21.91
N LEU A 221 -4.19 7.96 -21.13
CA LEU A 221 -3.92 9.31 -21.64
C LEU A 221 -2.48 9.44 -22.15
N ARG A 222 -1.55 8.62 -21.64
CA ARG A 222 -0.20 8.52 -22.19
C ARG A 222 -0.21 7.97 -23.62
N GLN A 223 -0.98 6.91 -23.88
CA GLN A 223 -1.13 6.31 -25.20
C GLN A 223 -1.79 7.29 -26.20
N LEU A 224 -2.74 8.09 -25.74
CA LEU A 224 -3.36 9.14 -26.54
C LEU A 224 -2.48 10.37 -26.79
N GLY A 225 -1.32 10.49 -26.13
CA GLY A 225 -0.42 11.64 -26.22
C GLY A 225 -0.88 12.86 -25.41
N GLU A 226 -1.84 12.68 -24.48
CA GLU A 226 -2.43 13.77 -23.68
C GLU A 226 -1.67 14.06 -22.39
N VAL A 227 -0.80 13.14 -21.92
CA VAL A 227 0.05 13.39 -20.75
C VAL A 227 1.20 14.27 -21.13
N PRO A 228 1.35 15.50 -20.56
CA PRO A 228 2.40 16.43 -20.93
C PRO A 228 3.78 15.96 -20.49
N ASP A 229 4.76 16.16 -21.36
CA ASP A 229 6.15 15.83 -21.12
C ASP A 229 6.96 17.10 -20.87
N PHE A 230 7.51 17.22 -19.67
CA PHE A 230 8.41 18.30 -19.28
C PHE A 230 9.88 17.89 -19.34
N ASP A 231 10.20 16.61 -19.10
CA ASP A 231 11.55 16.06 -19.32
C ASP A 231 11.65 15.48 -20.74
N LEU A 232 12.38 16.19 -21.61
CA LEU A 232 12.60 15.83 -23.01
C LEU A 232 13.92 15.09 -23.24
N SER A 233 14.60 14.65 -22.18
CA SER A 233 15.82 13.85 -22.29
C SER A 233 15.58 12.52 -23.03
N ASP A 234 16.60 12.01 -23.71
CA ASP A 234 16.53 10.73 -24.42
C ASP A 234 16.21 9.57 -23.46
N ARG A 235 16.72 9.64 -22.23
CA ARG A 235 16.40 8.66 -21.17
C ARG A 235 14.91 8.65 -20.82
N ALA A 236 14.34 9.83 -20.59
CA ALA A 236 12.91 9.94 -20.26
C ALA A 236 12.03 9.51 -21.43
N ARG A 237 12.45 9.80 -22.67
CA ARG A 237 11.76 9.34 -23.89
C ARG A 237 11.78 7.84 -24.01
N SER A 238 12.96 7.21 -23.92
CA SER A 238 13.10 5.74 -23.97
C SER A 238 12.25 5.05 -22.90
N MET A 239 12.26 5.56 -21.67
CA MET A 239 11.44 4.99 -20.58
C MET A 239 9.93 5.05 -20.91
N ARG A 240 9.44 6.15 -21.50
CA ARG A 240 8.03 6.25 -21.91
C ARG A 240 7.66 5.31 -23.06
N GLU A 241 8.58 5.14 -24.02
CA GLU A 241 8.44 4.17 -25.10
C GLU A 241 8.40 2.73 -24.56
N ASP A 242 9.31 2.39 -23.64
CA ASP A 242 9.35 1.09 -22.97
C ASP A 242 8.08 0.83 -22.15
N TYR A 243 7.55 1.87 -21.48
CA TYR A 243 6.30 1.79 -20.73
C TYR A 243 5.10 1.42 -21.60
N LEU A 244 5.02 1.97 -22.82
CA LEU A 244 3.97 1.68 -23.79
C LEU A 244 4.26 0.44 -24.64
N ALA A 245 5.47 -0.12 -24.60
CA ALA A 245 5.85 -1.25 -25.42
C ALA A 245 4.93 -2.46 -25.19
N GLY A 246 4.35 -2.97 -26.27
CA GLY A 246 3.43 -4.09 -26.23
C GLY A 246 2.02 -3.77 -25.71
N ALA A 247 1.70 -2.50 -25.43
CA ALA A 247 0.33 -2.11 -25.16
C ALA A 247 -0.51 -2.25 -26.45
N PRO A 248 -1.68 -2.92 -26.42
CA PRO A 248 -2.59 -2.98 -27.56
C PRO A 248 -3.24 -1.62 -27.82
N ASP A 249 -3.71 -1.40 -29.05
CA ASP A 249 -4.42 -0.17 -29.44
C ASP A 249 -5.69 0.06 -28.59
N GLU A 250 -6.40 -1.03 -28.27
CA GLU A 250 -7.53 -1.03 -27.34
C GLU A 250 -7.14 -1.70 -26.03
N LEU A 251 -7.20 -0.96 -24.94
CA LEU A 251 -6.89 -1.48 -23.62
C LEU A 251 -8.13 -2.10 -22.98
N HIS A 252 -8.02 -3.34 -22.58
CA HIS A 252 -9.05 -4.05 -21.83
C HIS A 252 -8.56 -4.35 -20.41
N ILE A 253 -9.44 -4.21 -19.42
CA ILE A 253 -9.16 -4.68 -18.06
C ILE A 253 -9.22 -6.20 -18.09
N VAL A 254 -8.06 -6.84 -17.93
CA VAL A 254 -7.99 -8.29 -17.79
C VAL A 254 -8.47 -8.66 -16.39
N HIS A 255 -9.70 -9.14 -16.29
CA HIS A 255 -10.18 -9.79 -15.07
C HIS A 255 -9.49 -11.15 -14.94
N PHE A 256 -8.43 -11.23 -14.17
CA PHE A 256 -7.82 -12.50 -13.80
C PHE A 256 -8.84 -13.32 -13.01
N SER A 257 -9.33 -14.42 -13.61
CA SER A 257 -10.00 -15.47 -12.88
C SER A 257 -8.95 -16.37 -12.22
N PRO A 258 -9.11 -16.82 -10.96
CA PRO A 258 -8.16 -17.73 -10.32
C PRO A 258 -7.98 -19.09 -11.03
N LYS A 259 -8.76 -19.35 -12.08
CA LYS A 259 -8.71 -20.59 -12.88
C LYS A 259 -7.61 -20.61 -13.94
N ASP A 260 -6.97 -19.47 -14.23
CA ASP A 260 -5.99 -19.37 -15.31
C ASP A 260 -4.58 -19.81 -14.89
N GLU A 261 -4.35 -20.15 -13.61
CA GLU A 261 -3.08 -20.70 -13.11
C GLU A 261 -3.02 -22.23 -13.08
N GLU A 262 -4.18 -22.94 -13.05
CA GLU A 262 -4.20 -24.40 -12.98
C GLU A 262 -3.94 -25.09 -14.34
N ASP A 263 -4.10 -24.39 -15.47
CA ASP A 263 -3.94 -24.98 -16.81
C ASP A 263 -2.50 -24.95 -17.37
N LYS A 264 -1.52 -24.43 -16.62
CA LYS A 264 -0.11 -24.36 -17.09
C LYS A 264 0.80 -25.44 -16.52
N GLU A 265 0.39 -26.20 -15.52
CA GLU A 265 1.22 -27.29 -14.95
C GLU A 265 1.04 -28.66 -15.60
N ASP A 266 0.04 -28.85 -16.49
CA ASP A 266 -0.25 -30.18 -17.09
C ASP A 266 0.28 -30.39 -18.51
N VAL A 267 1.09 -29.50 -19.09
CA VAL A 267 1.58 -29.65 -20.49
C VAL A 267 3.03 -30.18 -20.61
N ASP A 268 3.78 -30.24 -19.51
CA ASP A 268 5.18 -30.74 -19.53
C ASP A 268 5.37 -32.16 -18.96
N GLY A 269 4.33 -32.98 -19.00
CA GLY A 269 4.38 -34.36 -18.51
C GLY A 269 3.90 -35.39 -19.53
N ASN A 270 4.57 -35.54 -20.72
CA ASN A 270 4.54 -36.80 -21.50
C ASN A 270 5.67 -36.86 -22.52
#